data_1cff6f470a77919033c3a5323f2d8442
#
_entry.id   1cff6f470a77919033c3a5323f2d8442
#
_cell.length_a   1.000
_cell.length_b   1.000
_cell.length_c   1.000
_cell.angle_alpha   90.00
_cell.angle_beta   90.00
_cell.angle_gamma   90.00
#
_symmetry.space_group_name_H-M   'P 1'
#
loop_
_entity.id
_entity.type
_entity.pdbx_description
1 polymer ?
#
loop_
_entity_poly.entity_id
_entity_poly.type
_entity_poly.pdbx_seq_one_letter_code
_entity_poly.pdbx_strand_id
1 'polypeptide(L)'
;MNFFIKRLTNKLLDTANKAVDGLVVTEKELHEELMKYQDIISKQFVYYTELTQPEKERFLERVYHFRKSKKFHYTGLDPNPEIEILISACAVQITFGLAKYRMPFFGEIFVIADQYHLGVNDQDWVGHVNRIGIYLSWKHFLYGYSTNNDRYNVGLHEMAHALEYVNFLGFFSGTPTFKENFMLYKRQAELTFSEDQNANMNLFSEQGRSNYHEAWAEGVELFFENPVELNQYYPNLYRLIMRLLNQDPLNKLKILRPQ
;
A
#
# COMPACT_ATOMS: atom_id res chain seq x y z
N MET A 1 -30.35 -1.36 5.65
CA MET A 1 -29.32 -2.41 5.89
C MET A 1 -28.47 -2.52 4.63
N ASN A 2 -27.17 -2.32 4.73
CA ASN A 2 -26.29 -2.28 3.57
C ASN A 2 -26.17 -3.71 2.98
N PHE A 3 -26.91 -3.98 1.91
CA PHE A 3 -26.98 -5.30 1.25
C PHE A 3 -25.59 -5.83 0.85
N PHE A 4 -24.71 -4.95 0.52
CA PHE A 4 -23.33 -5.17 0.15
C PHE A 4 -22.50 -5.77 1.31
N ILE A 5 -22.51 -5.13 2.48
CA ILE A 5 -21.77 -5.64 3.65
C ILE A 5 -22.35 -6.99 4.10
N LYS A 6 -23.66 -7.19 4.01
CA LYS A 6 -24.28 -8.49 4.32
C LYS A 6 -23.77 -9.61 3.40
N ARG A 7 -23.64 -9.35 2.09
CA ARG A 7 -23.07 -10.32 1.14
C ARG A 7 -21.61 -10.66 1.46
N LEU A 8 -20.81 -9.64 1.77
CA LEU A 8 -19.40 -9.83 2.14
C LEU A 8 -19.28 -10.59 3.47
N THR A 9 -20.09 -10.26 4.47
CA THR A 9 -20.18 -10.99 5.74
C THR A 9 -20.41 -12.48 5.51
N ASN A 10 -21.43 -12.84 4.72
CA ASN A 10 -21.73 -14.25 4.43
C ASN A 10 -20.58 -14.96 3.73
N LYS A 11 -19.95 -14.31 2.74
CA LYS A 11 -18.78 -14.86 2.04
C LYS A 11 -17.60 -15.15 2.99
N LEU A 12 -17.32 -14.24 3.90
CA LEU A 12 -16.23 -14.41 4.88
C LEU A 12 -16.55 -15.49 5.92
N LEU A 13 -17.79 -15.58 6.38
CA LEU A 13 -18.23 -16.64 7.29
C LEU A 13 -18.14 -18.03 6.65
N ASP A 14 -18.57 -18.18 5.39
CA ASP A 14 -18.43 -19.44 4.65
C ASP A 14 -16.97 -19.89 4.53
N THR A 15 -16.08 -18.92 4.42
CA THR A 15 -14.62 -19.18 4.36
C THR A 15 -14.05 -19.53 5.74
N ALA A 16 -14.48 -18.83 6.79
CA ALA A 16 -14.04 -19.07 8.17
C ALA A 16 -14.55 -20.43 8.70
N ASN A 17 -15.80 -20.79 8.43
CA ASN A 17 -16.37 -22.07 8.84
C ASN A 17 -15.71 -23.28 8.15
N LYS A 18 -15.01 -23.07 7.04
CA LYS A 18 -14.19 -24.09 6.38
C LYS A 18 -12.78 -24.22 6.96
N ALA A 19 -12.37 -23.25 7.76
CA ALA A 19 -10.95 -23.09 8.07
C ALA A 19 -10.54 -23.48 9.47
N VAL A 20 -11.35 -23.64 10.52
CA VAL A 20 -10.91 -24.16 11.86
C VAL A 20 -11.94 -24.05 12.99
N ASP A 21 -11.93 -25.06 13.85
CA ASP A 21 -12.35 -25.08 15.26
C ASP A 21 -11.83 -23.91 16.08
N GLY A 22 -12.72 -23.12 16.70
CA GLY A 22 -12.35 -22.46 17.95
C GLY A 22 -12.77 -21.00 18.18
N LEU A 23 -13.05 -20.20 17.19
CA LEU A 23 -13.60 -18.84 17.39
C LEU A 23 -14.77 -18.61 16.41
N VAL A 24 -15.95 -18.88 16.86
CA VAL A 24 -17.18 -18.60 16.10
C VAL A 24 -17.43 -17.09 16.19
N VAL A 25 -16.88 -16.33 15.23
CA VAL A 25 -17.31 -14.95 15.00
C VAL A 25 -18.73 -15.01 14.47
N THR A 26 -19.66 -14.37 15.13
CA THR A 26 -21.06 -14.35 14.68
C THR A 26 -21.21 -13.50 13.43
N GLU A 27 -22.23 -13.80 12.61
CA GLU A 27 -22.57 -13.00 11.42
C GLU A 27 -22.75 -11.51 11.80
N LYS A 28 -23.34 -11.24 12.95
CA LYS A 28 -23.59 -9.88 13.43
C LYS A 28 -22.28 -9.14 13.73
N GLU A 29 -21.37 -9.76 14.48
CA GLU A 29 -20.06 -9.15 14.83
C GLU A 29 -19.21 -8.85 13.60
N LEU A 30 -19.14 -9.79 12.66
CA LEU A 30 -18.40 -9.57 11.42
C LEU A 30 -19.04 -8.47 10.56
N HIS A 31 -20.38 -8.40 10.50
CA HIS A 31 -21.09 -7.35 9.81
C HIS A 31 -20.79 -5.98 10.41
N GLU A 32 -20.83 -5.85 11.74
CA GLU A 32 -20.49 -4.61 12.45
C GLU A 32 -19.01 -4.21 12.24
N GLU A 33 -18.09 -5.18 12.26
CA GLU A 33 -16.67 -4.94 11.97
C GLU A 33 -16.47 -4.40 10.54
N LEU A 34 -17.10 -5.00 9.53
CA LEU A 34 -16.98 -4.54 8.14
C LEU A 34 -17.64 -3.17 7.89
N MET A 35 -18.75 -2.89 8.57
CA MET A 35 -19.36 -1.55 8.55
C MET A 35 -18.42 -0.50 9.11
N LYS A 36 -17.73 -0.81 10.22
CA LYS A 36 -16.70 0.06 10.80
C LYS A 36 -15.53 0.29 9.83
N TYR A 37 -15.05 -0.77 9.15
CA TYR A 37 -13.99 -0.63 8.13
C TYR A 37 -14.43 0.31 7.02
N GLN A 38 -15.63 0.12 6.48
CA GLN A 38 -16.17 0.97 5.43
C GLN A 38 -16.24 2.43 5.86
N ASP A 39 -16.74 2.70 7.07
CA ASP A 39 -16.87 4.06 7.61
C ASP A 39 -15.49 4.74 7.75
N ILE A 40 -14.52 4.06 8.35
CA ILE A 40 -13.17 4.57 8.56
C ILE A 40 -12.47 4.84 7.22
N ILE A 41 -12.46 3.85 6.32
CA ILE A 41 -11.73 3.92 5.05
C ILE A 41 -12.34 4.99 4.13
N SER A 42 -13.68 5.09 4.07
CA SER A 42 -14.33 6.07 3.20
C SER A 42 -14.07 7.53 3.59
N LYS A 43 -13.68 7.80 4.82
CA LYS A 43 -13.34 9.15 5.31
C LYS A 43 -11.92 9.59 4.97
N GLN A 44 -11.00 8.64 4.83
CA GLN A 44 -9.57 8.93 4.67
C GLN A 44 -9.04 8.60 3.27
N PHE A 45 -9.62 7.60 2.59
CA PHE A 45 -9.11 7.09 1.32
C PHE A 45 -9.97 7.52 0.14
N VAL A 46 -9.58 8.58 -0.57
CA VAL A 46 -10.19 8.99 -1.84
C VAL A 46 -10.16 7.82 -2.83
N TYR A 47 -9.04 7.09 -2.91
CA TYR A 47 -8.90 5.88 -3.70
C TYR A 47 -10.09 4.92 -3.54
N TYR A 48 -10.50 4.63 -2.29
CA TYR A 48 -11.63 3.73 -2.02
C TYR A 48 -12.95 4.31 -2.50
N THR A 49 -13.16 5.63 -2.38
CA THR A 49 -14.42 6.27 -2.76
C THR A 49 -14.67 6.19 -4.27
N GLU A 50 -13.62 6.16 -5.08
CA GLU A 50 -13.66 6.08 -6.54
C GLU A 50 -13.89 4.67 -7.10
N LEU A 51 -13.71 3.63 -6.27
CA LEU A 51 -13.93 2.25 -6.67
C LEU A 51 -15.41 1.99 -6.98
N THR A 52 -15.66 1.10 -7.94
CA THR A 52 -16.99 0.55 -8.20
C THR A 52 -17.47 -0.30 -7.02
N GLN A 53 -18.77 -0.56 -6.93
CA GLN A 53 -19.31 -1.33 -5.81
C GLN A 53 -18.69 -2.73 -5.66
N PRO A 54 -18.48 -3.54 -6.73
CA PRO A 54 -17.77 -4.82 -6.61
C PRO A 54 -16.31 -4.69 -6.17
N GLU A 55 -15.64 -3.61 -6.58
CA GLU A 55 -14.26 -3.33 -6.17
C GLU A 55 -14.19 -2.91 -4.70
N LYS A 56 -15.15 -2.13 -4.20
CA LYS A 56 -15.27 -1.80 -2.77
C LYS A 56 -15.43 -3.06 -1.92
N GLU A 57 -16.23 -4.02 -2.36
CA GLU A 57 -16.37 -5.34 -1.70
C GLU A 57 -15.01 -6.03 -1.60
N ARG A 58 -14.33 -6.16 -2.75
CA ARG A 58 -13.04 -6.82 -2.83
C ARG A 58 -11.99 -6.08 -2.01
N PHE A 59 -12.03 -4.75 -1.96
CA PHE A 59 -11.11 -3.94 -1.18
C PHE A 59 -11.28 -4.21 0.32
N LEU A 60 -12.50 -4.13 0.84
CA LEU A 60 -12.79 -4.40 2.25
C LEU A 60 -12.45 -5.84 2.65
N GLU A 61 -12.76 -6.82 1.81
CA GLU A 61 -12.36 -8.21 2.01
C GLU A 61 -10.85 -8.35 2.16
N ARG A 62 -10.09 -7.69 1.26
CA ARG A 62 -8.63 -7.74 1.30
C ARG A 62 -8.05 -7.01 2.51
N VAL A 63 -8.61 -5.86 2.89
CA VAL A 63 -8.22 -5.14 4.11
C VAL A 63 -8.46 -6.01 5.34
N TYR A 64 -9.61 -6.64 5.45
CA TYR A 64 -9.91 -7.57 6.54
C TYR A 64 -8.87 -8.69 6.64
N HIS A 65 -8.60 -9.38 5.53
CA HIS A 65 -7.62 -10.46 5.51
C HIS A 65 -6.17 -9.99 5.75
N PHE A 66 -5.80 -8.83 5.21
CA PHE A 66 -4.47 -8.27 5.45
C PHE A 66 -4.30 -7.96 6.94
N ARG A 67 -5.22 -7.20 7.53
CA ARG A 67 -5.19 -6.85 8.95
C ARG A 67 -5.11 -8.09 9.85
N LYS A 68 -5.95 -9.09 9.63
CA LYS A 68 -5.96 -10.35 10.43
C LYS A 68 -4.68 -11.18 10.27
N SER A 69 -3.88 -10.94 9.22
CA SER A 69 -2.61 -11.63 8.98
C SER A 69 -1.39 -10.90 9.58
N LYS A 70 -1.59 -9.75 10.22
CA LYS A 70 -0.53 -8.92 10.78
C LYS A 70 -0.66 -8.76 12.28
N LYS A 71 0.51 -8.59 12.92
CA LYS A 71 0.61 -8.19 14.31
C LYS A 71 1.14 -6.76 14.38
N PHE A 72 0.38 -5.89 15.05
CA PHE A 72 0.70 -4.49 15.19
C PHE A 72 1.36 -4.23 16.55
N HIS A 73 2.44 -3.47 16.53
CA HIS A 73 3.17 -3.01 17.70
C HIS A 73 3.11 -1.50 17.77
N TYR A 74 2.94 -0.95 18.95
CA TYR A 74 2.73 0.47 19.15
C TYR A 74 3.83 1.05 20.03
N THR A 75 4.35 2.22 19.66
CA THR A 75 5.35 2.98 20.43
C THR A 75 4.91 4.43 20.53
N GLY A 76 4.68 4.90 21.76
CA GLY A 76 4.25 6.28 22.02
C GLY A 76 2.78 6.56 21.68
N LEU A 77 1.97 5.53 21.46
CA LEU A 77 0.51 5.61 21.24
C LEU A 77 -0.18 4.33 21.69
N ASP A 78 -1.45 4.45 22.04
CA ASP A 78 -2.28 3.32 22.43
C ASP A 78 -2.74 2.49 21.22
N PRO A 79 -2.91 1.17 21.38
CA PRO A 79 -3.51 0.31 20.37
C PRO A 79 -4.87 0.83 19.91
N ASN A 80 -5.02 1.03 18.59
CA ASN A 80 -6.26 1.52 18.02
C ASN A 80 -6.59 0.75 16.73
N PRO A 81 -7.76 0.07 16.66
CA PRO A 81 -8.21 -0.62 15.46
C PRO A 81 -8.28 0.27 14.20
N GLU A 82 -8.52 1.57 14.35
CA GLU A 82 -8.52 2.51 13.22
C GLU A 82 -7.15 2.58 12.54
N ILE A 83 -6.08 2.65 13.34
CA ILE A 83 -4.69 2.63 12.86
C ILE A 83 -4.44 1.38 12.00
N GLU A 84 -4.80 0.21 12.54
CA GLU A 84 -4.62 -1.06 11.86
C GLU A 84 -5.42 -1.15 10.54
N ILE A 85 -6.64 -0.63 10.54
CA ILE A 85 -7.52 -0.61 9.37
C ILE A 85 -6.91 0.29 8.27
N LEU A 86 -6.47 1.51 8.62
CA LEU A 86 -5.95 2.48 7.66
C LEU A 86 -4.59 2.03 7.07
N ILE A 87 -3.69 1.48 7.89
CA ILE A 87 -2.41 0.92 7.41
C ILE A 87 -2.68 -0.28 6.49
N SER A 88 -3.64 -1.14 6.84
CA SER A 88 -4.03 -2.27 6.00
C SER A 88 -4.68 -1.82 4.69
N ALA A 89 -5.46 -0.73 4.71
CA ALA A 89 -6.03 -0.14 3.51
C ALA A 89 -4.95 0.42 2.57
N CYS A 90 -3.92 1.06 3.11
CA CYS A 90 -2.76 1.50 2.33
C CYS A 90 -2.05 0.34 1.63
N ALA A 91 -1.76 -0.74 2.35
CA ALA A 91 -1.14 -1.94 1.76
C ALA A 91 -2.02 -2.56 0.65
N VAL A 92 -3.33 -2.57 0.86
CA VAL A 92 -4.29 -3.06 -0.15
C VAL A 92 -4.39 -2.11 -1.33
N GLN A 93 -4.32 -0.79 -1.15
CA GLN A 93 -4.30 0.19 -2.23
C GLN A 93 -3.19 -0.12 -3.23
N ILE A 94 -1.94 -0.29 -2.77
CA ILE A 94 -0.81 -0.61 -3.63
C ILE A 94 -1.02 -1.96 -4.34
N THR A 95 -1.51 -2.96 -3.62
CA THR A 95 -1.59 -4.33 -4.11
C THR A 95 -2.95 -4.69 -4.73
N PHE A 96 -3.85 -3.73 -4.90
CA PHE A 96 -5.24 -4.00 -5.30
C PHE A 96 -5.36 -4.68 -6.66
N GLY A 97 -4.48 -4.36 -7.60
CA GLY A 97 -4.41 -5.02 -8.91
C GLY A 97 -3.72 -6.39 -8.90
N LEU A 98 -3.12 -6.81 -7.79
CA LEU A 98 -2.32 -8.03 -7.70
C LEU A 98 -3.09 -9.19 -7.05
N ALA A 99 -2.84 -10.43 -7.50
CA ALA A 99 -3.38 -11.63 -6.86
C ALA A 99 -2.77 -11.85 -5.47
N LYS A 100 -1.45 -11.69 -5.35
CA LYS A 100 -0.70 -11.83 -4.10
C LYS A 100 -0.61 -10.47 -3.38
N TYR A 101 -1.56 -10.17 -2.51
CA TYR A 101 -1.69 -8.87 -1.84
C TYR A 101 -1.28 -8.87 -0.36
N ARG A 102 -1.14 -10.05 0.28
CA ARG A 102 -0.97 -10.13 1.75
C ARG A 102 0.43 -9.83 2.25
N MET A 103 1.45 -9.77 1.39
CA MET A 103 2.86 -9.59 1.78
C MET A 103 3.24 -10.52 2.95
N PRO A 104 3.21 -11.86 2.78
CA PRO A 104 3.31 -12.83 3.88
C PRO A 104 4.67 -12.82 4.60
N PHE A 105 5.71 -12.28 3.98
CA PHE A 105 7.02 -12.10 4.60
C PHE A 105 6.96 -11.15 5.82
N PHE A 106 6.12 -10.12 5.74
CA PHE A 106 5.97 -9.13 6.80
C PHE A 106 4.79 -9.49 7.69
N GLY A 107 5.04 -10.24 8.78
CA GLY A 107 4.06 -10.51 9.82
C GLY A 107 3.89 -9.38 10.82
N GLU A 108 4.94 -8.57 11.03
CA GLU A 108 5.02 -7.54 12.06
C GLU A 108 4.96 -6.14 11.45
N ILE A 109 4.13 -5.26 12.00
CA ILE A 109 4.02 -3.83 11.65
C ILE A 109 4.22 -3.01 12.92
N PHE A 110 5.16 -2.07 12.88
CA PHE A 110 5.52 -1.22 14.00
C PHE A 110 5.01 0.20 13.73
N VAL A 111 4.11 0.66 14.59
CA VAL A 111 3.51 1.98 14.52
C VAL A 111 4.08 2.86 15.61
N ILE A 112 4.71 3.94 15.22
CA ILE A 112 5.40 4.87 16.11
C ILE A 112 4.66 6.21 16.04
N ALA A 113 4.47 6.87 17.18
CA ALA A 113 3.65 8.09 17.26
C ALA A 113 4.11 9.21 16.31
N ASP A 114 5.43 9.49 16.29
CA ASP A 114 6.06 10.55 15.49
C ASP A 114 7.37 10.02 14.86
N GLN A 115 8.19 10.90 14.34
CA GLN A 115 9.54 10.56 13.84
C GLN A 115 10.40 9.92 14.96
N TYR A 116 11.39 9.15 14.58
CA TYR A 116 12.21 8.39 15.51
C TYR A 116 13.65 8.26 15.02
N HIS A 117 14.59 8.01 15.96
CA HIS A 117 16.00 7.81 15.69
C HIS A 117 16.34 6.31 15.76
N LEU A 118 17.13 5.83 14.79
CA LEU A 118 17.62 4.44 14.78
C LEU A 118 18.95 4.27 15.53
N GLY A 119 19.51 5.37 16.08
CA GLY A 119 20.77 5.34 16.83
C GLY A 119 22.04 5.15 15.99
N VAL A 120 21.94 5.13 14.67
CA VAL A 120 23.07 4.91 13.74
C VAL A 120 23.63 6.24 13.21
N ASN A 121 22.80 7.25 13.14
CA ASN A 121 23.13 8.63 12.75
C ASN A 121 22.08 9.57 13.37
N ASP A 122 22.31 10.88 13.33
CA ASP A 122 21.36 11.90 13.81
C ASP A 122 20.19 12.15 12.85
N GLN A 123 19.84 11.17 12.00
CA GLN A 123 18.76 11.28 11.04
C GLN A 123 17.44 10.86 11.67
N ASP A 124 16.43 11.72 11.49
CA ASP A 124 15.04 11.40 11.80
C ASP A 124 14.43 10.48 10.73
N TRP A 125 13.78 9.43 11.19
CA TRP A 125 13.07 8.49 10.37
C TRP A 125 11.56 8.64 10.57
N VAL A 126 10.83 8.57 9.48
CA VAL A 126 9.36 8.58 9.48
C VAL A 126 8.75 7.25 9.05
N GLY A 127 9.58 6.39 8.47
CA GLY A 127 9.27 5.02 8.08
C GLY A 127 10.53 4.28 7.67
N HIS A 128 10.50 2.97 7.67
CA HIS A 128 11.47 2.10 7.02
C HIS A 128 10.97 0.66 6.95
N VAL A 129 11.53 -0.11 6.05
CA VAL A 129 11.30 -1.54 5.92
C VAL A 129 12.59 -2.31 6.13
N ASN A 130 12.57 -3.33 6.97
CA ASN A 130 13.69 -4.25 7.17
C ASN A 130 13.21 -5.69 7.30
N ARG A 131 14.11 -6.65 7.58
CA ARG A 131 13.74 -8.07 7.71
C ARG A 131 12.80 -8.40 8.87
N ILE A 132 12.68 -7.52 9.84
CA ILE A 132 11.84 -7.70 11.04
C ILE A 132 10.40 -7.28 10.73
N GLY A 133 10.21 -6.15 10.04
CA GLY A 133 8.87 -5.62 9.76
C GLY A 133 8.86 -4.31 9.00
N ILE A 134 7.67 -3.75 8.93
CA ILE A 134 7.37 -2.44 8.35
C ILE A 134 7.18 -1.46 9.51
N TYR A 135 7.91 -0.35 9.49
CA TYR A 135 7.88 0.70 10.51
C TYR A 135 7.27 1.97 9.92
N LEU A 136 6.31 2.56 10.63
CA LEU A 136 5.55 3.72 10.16
C LEU A 136 5.36 4.73 11.29
N SER A 137 5.69 5.99 11.04
CA SER A 137 5.25 7.11 11.87
C SER A 137 3.76 7.36 11.61
N TRP A 138 2.95 7.25 12.65
CA TRP A 138 1.50 7.46 12.54
C TRP A 138 1.13 8.89 12.16
N LYS A 139 1.82 9.86 12.73
CA LYS A 139 1.63 11.29 12.41
C LYS A 139 1.87 11.57 10.92
N HIS A 140 2.97 11.04 10.36
CA HIS A 140 3.32 11.25 8.96
C HIS A 140 2.45 10.41 8.01
N PHE A 141 2.01 9.23 8.46
CA PHE A 141 1.02 8.43 7.73
C PHE A 141 -0.30 9.20 7.57
N LEU A 142 -0.84 9.77 8.66
CA LEU A 142 -2.06 10.57 8.60
C LEU A 142 -1.89 11.82 7.74
N TYR A 143 -0.73 12.48 7.83
CA TYR A 143 -0.43 13.64 7.00
C TYR A 143 -0.54 13.30 5.51
N GLY A 144 0.09 12.22 5.05
CA GLY A 144 0.04 11.78 3.66
C GLY A 144 -1.35 11.46 3.12
N TYR A 145 -2.32 11.13 3.98
CA TYR A 145 -3.72 10.93 3.58
C TYR A 145 -4.63 12.13 3.86
N SER A 146 -4.14 13.16 4.55
CA SER A 146 -4.91 14.40 4.81
C SER A 146 -4.71 15.46 3.72
N THR A 147 -3.57 15.39 3.03
CA THR A 147 -3.16 16.36 2.01
C THR A 147 -3.06 15.65 0.68
N ASN A 148 -4.03 15.82 -0.18
CA ASN A 148 -4.00 15.23 -1.52
C ASN A 148 -3.05 16.01 -2.43
N ASN A 149 -2.29 15.32 -3.26
CA ASN A 149 -1.41 15.87 -4.31
C ASN A 149 -0.16 16.62 -3.81
N ASP A 150 0.28 16.42 -2.58
CA ASP A 150 1.54 16.99 -2.08
C ASP A 150 2.77 16.13 -2.39
N ARG A 151 2.57 14.96 -3.01
CA ARG A 151 3.62 14.01 -3.42
C ARG A 151 4.35 13.34 -2.25
N TYR A 152 3.79 13.39 -1.06
CA TYR A 152 4.39 12.84 0.13
C TYR A 152 3.41 11.93 0.87
N ASN A 153 3.64 10.64 0.80
CA ASN A 153 2.82 9.66 1.49
C ASN A 153 3.67 8.49 2.03
N VAL A 154 4.09 8.64 3.29
CA VAL A 154 4.93 7.63 3.98
C VAL A 154 4.31 6.23 3.92
N GLY A 155 3.00 6.12 4.01
CA GLY A 155 2.31 4.84 3.90
C GLY A 155 2.54 4.17 2.55
N LEU A 156 2.36 4.89 1.45
CA LEU A 156 2.61 4.39 0.09
C LEU A 156 4.09 4.08 -0.12
N HIS A 157 4.99 4.96 0.37
CA HIS A 157 6.43 4.81 0.28
C HIS A 157 6.92 3.49 0.91
N GLU A 158 6.61 3.28 2.17
CA GLU A 158 7.07 2.09 2.89
C GLU A 158 6.40 0.80 2.38
N MET A 159 5.14 0.87 1.97
CA MET A 159 4.47 -0.29 1.36
C MET A 159 5.03 -0.61 -0.03
N ALA A 160 5.57 0.37 -0.76
CA ALA A 160 6.27 0.12 -2.02
C ALA A 160 7.60 -0.61 -1.78
N HIS A 161 8.41 -0.18 -0.79
CA HIS A 161 9.59 -0.92 -0.37
C HIS A 161 9.26 -2.33 0.11
N ALA A 162 8.20 -2.50 0.89
CA ALA A 162 7.75 -3.81 1.34
C ALA A 162 7.34 -4.72 0.17
N LEU A 163 6.65 -4.18 -0.84
CA LEU A 163 6.26 -4.92 -2.04
C LEU A 163 7.47 -5.36 -2.85
N GLU A 164 8.47 -4.49 -3.02
CA GLU A 164 9.74 -4.84 -3.66
C GLU A 164 10.44 -5.96 -2.87
N TYR A 165 10.59 -5.78 -1.57
CA TYR A 165 11.27 -6.72 -0.68
C TYR A 165 10.67 -8.14 -0.76
N VAL A 166 9.35 -8.26 -0.69
CA VAL A 166 8.64 -9.55 -0.79
C VAL A 166 8.91 -10.24 -2.12
N ASN A 167 9.03 -9.47 -3.21
CA ASN A 167 9.22 -10.04 -4.53
C ASN A 167 10.66 -10.49 -4.81
N PHE A 168 11.66 -9.91 -4.14
CA PHE A 168 13.07 -10.21 -4.41
C PHE A 168 13.74 -11.03 -3.31
N LEU A 169 13.45 -10.76 -2.04
CA LEU A 169 14.17 -11.34 -0.90
C LEU A 169 13.36 -12.36 -0.10
N GLY A 170 12.04 -12.42 -0.29
CA GLY A 170 11.19 -13.38 0.41
C GLY A 170 11.33 -14.80 -0.12
N PHE A 171 11.26 -15.81 0.76
CA PHE A 171 11.19 -17.24 0.38
C PHE A 171 9.99 -17.55 -0.54
N PHE A 172 8.95 -16.74 -0.47
CA PHE A 172 7.77 -16.78 -1.36
C PHE A 172 7.97 -15.84 -2.55
N SER A 173 9.09 -15.98 -3.22
CA SER A 173 9.50 -15.12 -4.34
C SER A 173 8.32 -14.74 -5.23
N GLY A 174 8.27 -13.45 -5.58
CA GLY A 174 7.26 -12.86 -6.44
C GLY A 174 7.07 -13.57 -7.76
N THR A 175 6.04 -13.21 -8.48
CA THR A 175 5.82 -13.79 -9.82
C THR A 175 6.99 -13.41 -10.73
N PRO A 176 7.42 -14.31 -11.64
CA PRO A 176 8.44 -13.99 -12.64
C PRO A 176 8.13 -12.68 -13.36
N THR A 177 6.87 -12.45 -13.73
CA THR A 177 6.39 -11.24 -14.39
C THR A 177 6.65 -9.96 -13.59
N PHE A 178 6.48 -9.99 -12.25
CA PHE A 178 6.79 -8.82 -11.42
C PHE A 178 8.29 -8.53 -11.46
N LYS A 179 9.13 -9.55 -11.30
CA LYS A 179 10.59 -9.39 -11.33
C LYS A 179 11.08 -8.83 -12.66
N GLU A 180 10.59 -9.36 -13.77
CA GLU A 180 10.94 -8.89 -15.12
C GLU A 180 10.54 -7.41 -15.31
N ASN A 181 9.31 -7.04 -14.98
CA ASN A 181 8.85 -5.66 -15.08
C ASN A 181 9.60 -4.72 -14.13
N PHE A 182 9.99 -5.19 -12.94
CA PHE A 182 10.76 -4.39 -12.00
C PHE A 182 12.20 -4.14 -12.50
N MET A 183 12.83 -5.12 -13.14
CA MET A 183 14.13 -4.93 -13.77
C MET A 183 14.07 -3.94 -14.93
N LEU A 184 12.96 -3.94 -15.69
CA LEU A 184 12.72 -2.92 -16.74
C LEU A 184 12.51 -1.54 -16.10
N TYR A 185 11.77 -1.45 -14.98
CA TYR A 185 11.59 -0.21 -14.23
C TYR A 185 12.94 0.35 -13.75
N LYS A 186 13.73 -0.48 -13.08
CA LYS A 186 15.07 -0.12 -12.60
C LYS A 186 15.92 0.47 -13.73
N ARG A 187 16.05 -0.26 -14.84
CA ARG A 187 16.82 0.20 -16.00
C ARG A 187 16.30 1.53 -16.55
N GLN A 188 14.97 1.68 -16.64
CA GLN A 188 14.36 2.92 -17.13
C GLN A 188 14.62 4.09 -16.18
N ALA A 189 14.55 3.88 -14.86
CA ALA A 189 14.85 4.91 -13.86
C ALA A 189 16.32 5.35 -13.97
N GLU A 190 17.26 4.41 -14.01
CA GLU A 190 18.68 4.68 -14.19
C GLU A 190 18.97 5.50 -15.46
N LEU A 191 18.37 5.13 -16.60
CA LEU A 191 18.50 5.88 -17.86
C LEU A 191 17.89 7.29 -17.74
N THR A 192 16.67 7.38 -17.25
CA THR A 192 15.94 8.64 -17.11
C THR A 192 16.73 9.64 -16.27
N PHE A 193 17.23 9.23 -15.10
CA PHE A 193 17.92 10.15 -14.18
C PHE A 193 19.38 10.42 -14.58
N SER A 194 20.03 9.53 -15.34
CA SER A 194 21.37 9.81 -15.90
C SER A 194 21.34 10.84 -17.03
N GLU A 195 20.23 10.91 -17.78
CA GLU A 195 20.04 11.82 -18.91
C GLU A 195 19.39 13.15 -18.50
N ASP A 196 18.73 13.19 -17.34
CA ASP A 196 17.99 14.36 -16.85
C ASP A 196 18.93 15.43 -16.31
N GLN A 197 19.58 16.17 -17.22
CA GLN A 197 20.38 17.35 -16.90
C GLN A 197 19.52 18.57 -16.56
N ASN A 198 18.21 18.51 -16.75
CA ASN A 198 17.26 19.58 -16.48
C ASN A 198 16.55 19.34 -15.14
N ALA A 199 17.23 19.62 -14.04
CA ALA A 199 16.71 19.58 -12.66
C ALA A 199 15.50 20.49 -12.38
N ASN A 200 14.86 21.05 -13.40
CA ASN A 200 13.72 21.96 -13.26
C ASN A 200 12.38 21.31 -12.98
N MET A 201 12.33 19.98 -13.00
CA MET A 201 11.14 19.19 -12.68
C MET A 201 11.44 18.28 -11.48
N ASN A 202 11.46 18.86 -10.28
CA ASN A 202 11.74 18.16 -9.02
C ASN A 202 10.56 17.25 -8.59
N LEU A 203 10.11 16.34 -9.47
CA LEU A 203 9.12 15.33 -9.08
C LEU A 203 9.75 14.27 -8.17
N PHE A 204 11.00 13.90 -8.45
CA PHE A 204 11.78 12.99 -7.62
C PHE A 204 12.82 13.73 -6.81
N SER A 205 13.01 13.30 -5.56
CA SER A 205 14.07 13.80 -4.68
C SER A 205 15.47 13.49 -5.23
N GLU A 206 16.51 14.05 -4.62
CA GLU A 206 17.89 13.67 -4.93
C GLU A 206 18.14 12.18 -4.64
N GLN A 207 17.56 11.65 -3.57
CA GLN A 207 17.64 10.22 -3.24
C GLN A 207 16.91 9.37 -4.29
N GLY A 208 15.70 9.73 -4.69
CA GLY A 208 14.96 9.05 -5.75
C GLY A 208 15.70 9.03 -7.08
N ARG A 209 16.45 10.09 -7.42
CA ARG A 209 17.25 10.13 -8.66
C ARG A 209 18.54 9.33 -8.58
N SER A 210 19.13 9.16 -7.39
CA SER A 210 20.40 8.47 -7.19
C SER A 210 20.28 6.99 -6.82
N ASN A 211 19.09 6.56 -6.35
CA ASN A 211 18.84 5.22 -5.85
C ASN A 211 17.53 4.67 -6.44
N TYR A 212 17.59 3.59 -7.20
CA TYR A 212 16.41 3.01 -7.85
C TYR A 212 15.37 2.44 -6.87
N HIS A 213 15.73 2.08 -5.65
CA HIS A 213 14.80 1.67 -4.61
C HIS A 213 13.93 2.86 -4.17
N GLU A 214 14.57 4.02 -3.96
CA GLU A 214 13.88 5.26 -3.65
C GLU A 214 13.06 5.75 -4.86
N ALA A 215 13.64 5.66 -6.08
CA ALA A 215 12.90 5.95 -7.30
C ALA A 215 11.62 5.13 -7.43
N TRP A 216 11.65 3.86 -7.00
CA TRP A 216 10.46 3.01 -6.97
C TRP A 216 9.44 3.50 -5.94
N ALA A 217 9.86 3.77 -4.72
CA ALA A 217 8.96 4.20 -3.65
C ALA A 217 8.31 5.56 -3.96
N GLU A 218 9.12 6.57 -4.32
CA GLU A 218 8.63 7.89 -4.76
C GLU A 218 7.79 7.81 -6.03
N GLY A 219 8.15 6.94 -6.97
CA GLY A 219 7.36 6.68 -8.18
C GLY A 219 5.98 6.12 -7.86
N VAL A 220 5.85 5.26 -6.86
CA VAL A 220 4.55 4.74 -6.38
C VAL A 220 3.75 5.83 -5.67
N GLU A 221 4.38 6.66 -4.85
CA GLU A 221 3.71 7.83 -4.26
C GLU A 221 3.12 8.72 -5.36
N LEU A 222 3.94 9.16 -6.32
CA LEU A 222 3.52 9.98 -7.46
C LEU A 222 2.43 9.31 -8.31
N PHE A 223 2.50 8.00 -8.47
CA PHE A 223 1.52 7.23 -9.25
C PHE A 223 0.11 7.30 -8.66
N PHE A 224 -0.02 7.34 -7.34
CA PHE A 224 -1.31 7.47 -6.68
C PHE A 224 -1.69 8.92 -6.34
N GLU A 225 -0.71 9.75 -5.98
CA GLU A 225 -0.95 11.14 -5.54
C GLU A 225 -0.99 12.12 -6.72
N ASN A 226 -0.11 11.96 -7.71
CA ASN A 226 -0.02 12.88 -8.85
C ASN A 226 0.24 12.17 -10.19
N PRO A 227 -0.67 11.26 -10.59
CA PRO A 227 -0.49 10.43 -11.78
C PRO A 227 -0.40 11.24 -13.09
N VAL A 228 -1.02 12.41 -13.13
CA VAL A 228 -1.02 13.30 -14.32
C VAL A 228 0.39 13.82 -14.58
N GLU A 229 1.06 14.38 -13.57
CA GLU A 229 2.42 14.89 -13.72
C GLU A 229 3.42 13.76 -13.94
N LEU A 230 3.30 12.65 -13.21
CA LEU A 230 4.16 11.49 -13.44
C LEU A 230 4.07 11.00 -14.89
N ASN A 231 2.86 10.88 -15.45
CA ASN A 231 2.69 10.45 -16.82
C ASN A 231 3.16 11.51 -17.84
N GLN A 232 3.00 12.79 -17.51
CA GLN A 232 3.41 13.90 -18.39
C GLN A 232 4.94 13.96 -18.52
N TYR A 233 5.67 13.87 -17.41
CA TYR A 233 7.12 14.08 -17.38
C TYR A 233 7.92 12.79 -17.48
N TYR A 234 7.38 11.68 -16.94
CA TYR A 234 8.02 10.37 -16.93
C TYR A 234 7.09 9.25 -17.44
N PRO A 235 6.58 9.34 -18.68
CA PRO A 235 5.57 8.42 -19.22
C PRO A 235 6.03 6.95 -19.24
N ASN A 236 7.32 6.71 -19.37
CA ASN A 236 7.88 5.35 -19.35
C ASN A 236 7.83 4.76 -17.94
N LEU A 237 8.18 5.55 -16.90
CA LEU A 237 8.09 5.11 -15.50
C LEU A 237 6.63 4.88 -15.11
N TYR A 238 5.72 5.81 -15.45
CA TYR A 238 4.28 5.63 -15.23
C TYR A 238 3.78 4.30 -15.79
N ARG A 239 4.09 4.00 -17.06
CA ARG A 239 3.64 2.76 -17.73
C ARG A 239 4.21 1.50 -17.09
N LEU A 240 5.42 1.55 -16.57
CA LEU A 240 6.04 0.41 -15.89
C LEU A 240 5.43 0.20 -14.51
N ILE A 241 5.17 1.26 -13.72
CA ILE A 241 4.46 1.17 -12.45
C ILE A 241 3.03 0.64 -12.66
N MET A 242 2.32 1.17 -13.66
CA MET A 242 1.00 0.70 -14.08
C MET A 242 0.97 -0.83 -14.34
N ARG A 243 2.00 -1.36 -15.02
CA ARG A 243 2.12 -2.82 -15.26
C ARG A 243 2.48 -3.58 -14.00
N LEU A 244 3.40 -3.05 -13.16
CA LEU A 244 3.85 -3.66 -11.92
C LEU A 244 2.70 -3.80 -10.92
N LEU A 245 1.89 -2.76 -10.76
CA LEU A 245 0.76 -2.73 -9.84
C LEU A 245 -0.53 -3.26 -10.46
N ASN A 246 -0.58 -3.46 -11.80
CA ASN A 246 -1.76 -3.84 -12.55
C ASN A 246 -2.95 -2.89 -12.31
N GLN A 247 -2.68 -1.60 -12.20
CA GLN A 247 -3.64 -0.53 -11.94
C GLN A 247 -3.35 0.68 -12.85
N ASP A 248 -4.37 1.50 -13.12
CA ASP A 248 -4.24 2.72 -13.91
C ASP A 248 -5.07 3.86 -13.29
N PRO A 249 -4.47 4.71 -12.43
CA PRO A 249 -5.18 5.80 -11.79
C PRO A 249 -5.76 6.83 -12.76
N LEU A 250 -5.12 7.07 -13.91
CA LEU A 250 -5.62 8.00 -14.93
C LEU A 250 -6.91 7.51 -15.61
N ASN A 251 -7.15 6.19 -15.63
CA ASN A 251 -8.35 5.59 -16.17
C ASN A 251 -9.30 5.08 -15.07
N LYS A 252 -9.53 5.88 -14.03
CA LYS A 252 -10.42 5.57 -12.91
C LYS A 252 -10.04 4.28 -12.19
N LEU A 253 -8.76 4.16 -11.84
CA LEU A 253 -8.20 3.02 -11.11
C LEU A 253 -8.43 1.65 -11.77
N LYS A 254 -8.62 1.65 -13.08
CA LYS A 254 -8.94 0.43 -13.84
C LYS A 254 -7.88 -0.64 -13.62
N ILE A 255 -8.31 -1.79 -13.13
CA ILE A 255 -7.48 -2.99 -13.10
C ILE A 255 -7.30 -3.49 -14.53
N LEU A 256 -6.04 -3.57 -14.96
CA LEU A 256 -5.72 -3.84 -16.37
C LEU A 256 -6.03 -5.28 -16.76
N ARG A 257 -5.87 -6.23 -15.83
CA ARG A 257 -6.14 -7.66 -16.04
C ARG A 257 -6.81 -8.24 -14.78
N PRO A 258 -8.00 -8.82 -14.89
CA PRO A 258 -8.58 -9.61 -13.80
C PRO A 258 -7.63 -10.75 -13.45
N GLN A 259 -7.28 -10.90 -12.18
CA GLN A 259 -6.44 -11.98 -11.65
C GLN A 259 -7.23 -12.85 -10.69
#